data_9061fd6626a29349b1a247e1fab5b704
#
_entry.id   9061fd6626a29349b1a247e1fab5b704
#
_cell.length_a   1.000
_cell.length_b   1.000
_cell.length_c   1.000
_cell.angle_alpha   90.00
_cell.angle_beta   90.00
_cell.angle_gamma   90.00
#
_symmetry.space_group_name_H-M   'P 1'
#
loop_
_entity.id
_entity.type
_entity.pdbx_description
1 polymer ?
#
loop_
_entity_poly.entity_id
_entity_poly.type
_entity_poly.pdbx_seq_one_letter_code
_entity_poly.pdbx_strand_id
1 'polypeptide(L)'
;MNIEQCKAEIKRHEGEVLEIYMDSLGYKTLGVGHLCQPNDPEYDWEVGTPISQSVVDRYYTIDFDKHYAEAIHVFGNKEDFYKLPEKIQHVLVNMCFNLGGSRLSKFKNMLKACREHNWKEMSAQM
;
A
#
# COMPACT_ATOMS: atom_id res chain seq x y z
N MET A 1 -1.76 15.92 4.75
CA MET A 1 -0.74 15.05 4.14
C MET A 1 -0.69 15.27 2.64
N ASN A 2 0.49 15.25 2.07
CA ASN A 2 0.65 15.32 0.61
C ASN A 2 0.45 13.93 0.01
N ILE A 3 -0.76 13.66 -0.47
CA ILE A 3 -1.15 12.36 -1.02
C ILE A 3 -0.33 12.02 -2.27
N GLU A 4 -0.10 13.00 -3.16
CA GLU A 4 0.65 12.77 -4.39
C GLU A 4 2.11 12.40 -4.09
N GLN A 5 2.72 13.01 -3.08
CA GLN A 5 4.07 12.68 -2.67
C GLN A 5 4.12 11.25 -2.10
N CYS A 6 3.15 10.88 -1.29
CA CYS A 6 3.05 9.54 -0.72
C CYS A 6 2.90 8.49 -1.82
N LYS A 7 2.02 8.74 -2.81
CA LYS A 7 1.84 7.86 -3.97
C LYS A 7 3.13 7.70 -4.76
N ALA A 8 3.86 8.80 -4.98
CA ALA A 8 5.12 8.77 -5.73
C ALA A 8 6.19 7.96 -5.00
N GLU A 9 6.28 8.09 -3.69
CA GLU A 9 7.24 7.33 -2.88
C GLU A 9 6.96 5.84 -2.90
N ILE A 10 5.70 5.43 -2.74
CA ILE A 10 5.30 4.03 -2.78
C ILE A 10 5.58 3.43 -4.15
N LYS A 11 5.22 4.15 -5.22
CA LYS A 11 5.48 3.70 -6.59
C LYS A 11 6.97 3.49 -6.84
N ARG A 12 7.81 4.39 -6.34
CA ARG A 12 9.27 4.28 -6.46
C ARG A 12 9.80 3.05 -5.73
N HIS A 13 9.29 2.74 -4.54
CA HIS A 13 9.70 1.58 -3.76
C HIS A 13 9.21 0.26 -4.37
N GLU A 14 7.97 0.22 -4.84
CA GLU A 14 7.38 -0.99 -5.41
C GLU A 14 7.84 -1.28 -6.84
N GLY A 15 8.19 -0.24 -7.58
CA GLY A 15 8.47 -0.33 -9.01
C GLY A 15 7.18 -0.40 -9.83
N GLU A 16 7.33 -0.32 -11.15
CA GLU A 16 6.20 -0.37 -12.08
C GLU A 16 6.55 -1.27 -13.25
N VAL A 17 5.67 -2.22 -13.56
CA VAL A 17 5.85 -3.16 -14.66
C VAL A 17 4.65 -3.04 -15.62
N LEU A 18 4.92 -2.76 -16.90
CA LEU A 18 3.89 -2.55 -17.92
C LEU A 18 3.56 -3.84 -18.66
N GLU A 19 3.52 -4.93 -17.94
CA GLU A 19 3.11 -6.24 -18.46
C GLU A 19 2.68 -7.14 -17.29
N ILE A 20 1.97 -8.21 -17.64
CA ILE A 20 1.62 -9.21 -16.63
C ILE A 20 2.85 -10.04 -16.31
N TYR A 21 3.14 -10.19 -15.01
CA TYR A 21 4.26 -11.00 -14.55
C TYR A 21 3.84 -11.84 -13.34
N MET A 22 4.65 -12.84 -13.03
CA MET A 22 4.47 -13.63 -11.81
C MET A 22 5.26 -13.00 -10.68
N ASP A 23 4.62 -12.81 -9.53
CA ASP A 23 5.33 -12.35 -8.34
C ASP A 23 6.15 -13.51 -7.72
N SER A 24 6.85 -13.22 -6.61
CA SER A 24 7.68 -14.21 -5.93
C SER A 24 6.88 -15.40 -5.38
N LEU A 25 5.57 -15.24 -5.19
CA LEU A 25 4.69 -16.29 -4.69
C LEU A 25 3.93 -17.03 -5.80
N GLY A 26 4.16 -16.67 -7.06
CA GLY A 26 3.52 -17.31 -8.20
C GLY A 26 2.15 -16.76 -8.57
N TYR A 27 1.82 -15.53 -8.17
CA TYR A 27 0.57 -14.88 -8.53
C TYR A 27 0.75 -13.89 -9.66
N LYS A 28 -0.22 -13.87 -10.59
CA LYS A 28 -0.23 -12.88 -11.67
C LYS A 28 -0.39 -11.48 -11.12
N THR A 29 0.49 -10.59 -11.55
CA THR A 29 0.61 -9.24 -11.04
C THR A 29 0.85 -8.29 -12.21
N LEU A 30 0.48 -7.02 -12.07
CA LEU A 30 0.77 -6.00 -13.07
C LEU A 30 1.03 -4.65 -12.39
N GLY A 31 1.67 -3.74 -13.12
CA GLY A 31 1.83 -2.35 -12.69
C GLY A 31 2.61 -2.19 -11.40
N VAL A 32 2.04 -1.48 -10.46
CA VAL A 32 2.65 -1.19 -9.15
C VAL A 32 2.17 -2.23 -8.13
N GLY A 33 2.54 -3.48 -8.37
CA GLY A 33 2.20 -4.57 -7.45
C GLY A 33 0.72 -4.91 -7.37
N HIS A 34 -0.07 -4.61 -8.43
CA HIS A 34 -1.48 -4.98 -8.44
C HIS A 34 -1.63 -6.48 -8.67
N LEU A 35 -2.12 -7.18 -7.65
CA LEU A 35 -2.44 -8.60 -7.73
C LEU A 35 -3.73 -8.77 -8.53
N CYS A 36 -3.66 -9.44 -9.68
CA CYS A 36 -4.83 -9.67 -10.53
C CYS A 36 -5.90 -10.47 -9.79
N GLN A 37 -7.11 -9.96 -9.78
CA GLN A 37 -8.25 -10.59 -9.12
C GLN A 37 -9.13 -11.31 -10.13
N PRO A 38 -9.91 -12.33 -9.70
CA PRO A 38 -10.78 -13.07 -10.62
C PRO A 38 -11.76 -12.23 -11.44
N ASN A 39 -12.16 -11.07 -10.91
CA ASN A 39 -13.05 -10.15 -11.61
C ASN A 39 -12.33 -9.11 -12.46
N ASP A 40 -11.00 -9.09 -12.45
CA ASP A 40 -10.24 -8.22 -13.34
C ASP A 40 -10.16 -8.86 -14.73
N PRO A 41 -10.33 -8.09 -15.83
CA PRO A 41 -10.19 -8.64 -17.19
C PRO A 41 -8.84 -9.34 -17.41
N GLU A 42 -7.78 -8.82 -16.80
CA GLU A 42 -6.40 -9.30 -16.96
C GLU A 42 -6.12 -10.62 -16.24
N TYR A 43 -7.05 -11.09 -15.41
CA TYR A 43 -6.86 -12.31 -14.62
C TYR A 43 -6.55 -13.53 -15.48
N ASP A 44 -7.22 -13.62 -16.66
CA ASP A 44 -7.06 -14.75 -17.58
C ASP A 44 -6.01 -14.49 -18.68
N TRP A 45 -5.36 -13.33 -18.67
CA TRP A 45 -4.36 -13.00 -19.68
C TRP A 45 -3.03 -13.67 -19.34
N GLU A 46 -2.27 -14.00 -20.38
CA GLU A 46 -0.99 -14.68 -20.21
C GLU A 46 0.08 -13.76 -19.64
N VAL A 47 1.02 -14.35 -18.87
CA VAL A 47 2.23 -13.68 -18.41
C VAL A 47 2.99 -13.14 -19.63
N GLY A 48 3.46 -11.90 -19.54
CA GLY A 48 4.12 -11.20 -20.64
C GLY A 48 3.19 -10.35 -21.49
N THR A 49 1.87 -10.43 -21.28
CA THR A 49 0.92 -9.58 -22.01
C THR A 49 1.15 -8.12 -21.63
N PRO A 50 1.39 -7.23 -22.62
CA PRO A 50 1.60 -5.80 -22.34
C PRO A 50 0.35 -5.15 -21.74
N ILE A 51 0.57 -4.26 -20.77
CA ILE A 51 -0.49 -3.49 -20.11
C ILE A 51 -0.21 -2.01 -20.36
N SER A 52 -1.24 -1.26 -20.75
CA SER A 52 -1.08 0.17 -21.01
C SER A 52 -0.83 0.96 -19.74
N GLN A 53 -0.15 2.09 -19.86
CA GLN A 53 0.12 2.98 -18.74
C GLN A 53 -1.17 3.45 -18.07
N SER A 54 -2.21 3.75 -18.84
CA SER A 54 -3.50 4.20 -18.29
C SER A 54 -4.17 3.15 -17.43
N VAL A 55 -4.05 1.87 -17.78
CA VAL A 55 -4.59 0.77 -17.00
C VAL A 55 -3.80 0.61 -15.69
N VAL A 56 -2.48 0.67 -15.78
CA VAL A 56 -1.61 0.60 -14.59
C VAL A 56 -1.93 1.74 -13.63
N ASP A 57 -2.06 2.95 -14.15
CA ASP A 57 -2.37 4.13 -13.33
C ASP A 57 -3.73 4.01 -12.64
N ARG A 58 -4.73 3.49 -13.35
CA ARG A 58 -6.07 3.28 -12.79
C ARG A 58 -6.03 2.27 -11.64
N TYR A 59 -5.39 1.13 -11.83
CA TYR A 59 -5.27 0.13 -10.77
C TYR A 59 -4.48 0.67 -9.58
N TYR A 60 -3.40 1.40 -9.83
CA TYR A 60 -2.62 1.96 -8.75
C TYR A 60 -3.43 2.95 -7.91
N THR A 61 -4.21 3.81 -8.56
CA THR A 61 -5.08 4.76 -7.84
C THR A 61 -6.10 4.03 -6.97
N ILE A 62 -6.75 2.99 -7.52
CA ILE A 62 -7.72 2.20 -6.77
C ILE A 62 -7.05 1.51 -5.58
N ASP A 63 -5.91 0.87 -5.80
CA ASP A 63 -5.19 0.15 -4.76
C ASP A 63 -4.66 1.09 -3.69
N PHE A 64 -4.11 2.24 -4.09
CA PHE A 64 -3.63 3.23 -3.16
C PHE A 64 -4.76 3.76 -2.27
N ASP A 65 -5.89 4.15 -2.86
CA ASP A 65 -7.03 4.68 -2.11
C ASP A 65 -7.55 3.66 -1.11
N LYS A 66 -7.61 2.40 -1.50
CA LYS A 66 -8.02 1.31 -0.63
C LYS A 66 -7.09 1.18 0.58
N HIS A 67 -5.79 1.11 0.34
CA HIS A 67 -4.81 0.92 1.42
C HIS A 67 -4.65 2.16 2.28
N TYR A 68 -4.83 3.34 1.70
CA TYR A 68 -4.85 4.59 2.44
C TYR A 68 -6.00 4.59 3.47
N ALA A 69 -7.20 4.24 3.04
CA ALA A 69 -8.36 4.13 3.92
C ALA A 69 -8.18 3.05 4.99
N GLU A 70 -7.60 1.91 4.60
CA GLU A 70 -7.30 0.82 5.53
C GLU A 70 -6.30 1.25 6.62
N ALA A 71 -5.26 1.99 6.25
CA ALA A 71 -4.25 2.48 7.19
C ALA A 71 -4.88 3.38 8.26
N ILE A 72 -5.76 4.28 7.85
CA ILE A 72 -6.48 5.15 8.77
C ILE A 72 -7.36 4.34 9.73
N HIS A 73 -8.09 3.36 9.18
CA HIS A 73 -8.98 2.49 9.95
C HIS A 73 -8.19 1.67 10.99
N VAL A 74 -7.09 1.06 10.57
CA VAL A 74 -6.24 0.24 11.45
C VAL A 74 -5.63 1.09 12.57
N PHE A 75 -5.19 2.32 12.25
CA PHE A 75 -4.65 3.24 13.26
C PHE A 75 -5.72 3.61 14.30
N GLY A 76 -6.94 3.85 13.86
CA GLY A 76 -8.04 4.18 14.74
C GLY A 76 -9.08 5.07 14.08
N ASN A 77 -8.74 6.32 13.85
CA ASN A 77 -9.65 7.26 13.22
C ASN A 77 -8.87 8.33 12.44
N LYS A 78 -9.61 9.01 11.56
CA LYS A 78 -9.07 10.02 10.65
C LYS A 78 -8.49 11.23 11.38
N GLU A 79 -9.19 11.70 12.41
CA GLU A 79 -8.78 12.89 13.15
C GLU A 79 -7.41 12.68 13.81
N ASP A 80 -7.23 11.59 14.53
CA ASP A 80 -5.97 11.29 15.20
C ASP A 80 -4.86 10.95 14.21
N PHE A 81 -5.21 10.28 13.12
CA PHE A 81 -4.25 9.96 12.06
C PHE A 81 -3.60 11.23 11.48
N TYR A 82 -4.41 12.24 11.19
CA TYR A 82 -3.90 13.48 10.62
C TYR A 82 -3.12 14.36 11.62
N LYS A 83 -3.17 14.03 12.91
CA LYS A 83 -2.32 14.68 13.93
C LYS A 83 -0.91 14.11 13.97
N LEU A 84 -0.69 12.94 13.34
CA LEU A 84 0.65 12.36 13.26
C LEU A 84 1.54 13.21 12.37
N PRO A 85 2.87 13.21 12.61
CA PRO A 85 3.80 13.80 11.65
C PRO A 85 3.59 13.17 10.26
N GLU A 86 3.71 13.97 9.22
CA GLU A 86 3.45 13.52 7.85
C GLU A 86 4.27 12.28 7.50
N LYS A 87 5.54 12.26 7.89
CA LYS A 87 6.42 11.13 7.66
C LYS A 87 5.88 9.83 8.27
N ILE A 88 5.28 9.92 9.44
CA ILE A 88 4.69 8.74 10.10
C ILE A 88 3.42 8.29 9.40
N GLN A 89 2.61 9.24 8.91
CA GLN A 89 1.45 8.91 8.08
C GLN A 89 1.89 8.11 6.85
N HIS A 90 2.95 8.55 6.16
CA HIS A 90 3.50 7.86 5.00
C HIS A 90 3.97 6.45 5.35
N VAL A 91 4.63 6.26 6.50
CA VAL A 91 5.09 4.95 6.95
C VAL A 91 3.91 3.98 7.10
N LEU A 92 2.83 4.42 7.74
CA LEU A 92 1.67 3.57 7.96
C LEU A 92 0.98 3.21 6.65
N VAL A 93 0.82 4.17 5.72
CA VAL A 93 0.23 3.91 4.41
C VAL A 93 1.11 2.95 3.60
N ASN A 94 2.42 3.15 3.62
CA ASN A 94 3.37 2.28 2.93
C ASN A 94 3.31 0.85 3.47
N MET A 95 3.32 0.68 4.78
CA MET A 95 3.19 -0.64 5.40
C MET A 95 1.87 -1.30 5.01
N CYS A 96 0.77 -0.54 5.02
CA CYS A 96 -0.53 -1.05 4.64
C CYS A 96 -0.57 -1.47 3.17
N PHE A 97 0.05 -0.70 2.29
CA PHE A 97 0.15 -1.04 0.87
C PHE A 97 0.91 -2.35 0.66
N ASN A 98 1.99 -2.56 1.40
CA ASN A 98 2.82 -3.76 1.29
C ASN A 98 2.20 -4.99 1.95
N LEU A 99 1.59 -4.82 3.13
CA LEU A 99 1.16 -5.93 3.98
C LEU A 99 -0.34 -6.18 3.94
N GLY A 100 -1.12 -5.16 3.58
CA GLY A 100 -2.57 -5.15 3.75
C GLY A 100 -2.96 -4.74 5.17
N GLY A 101 -4.20 -4.26 5.31
CA GLY A 101 -4.71 -3.78 6.60
C GLY A 101 -4.74 -4.86 7.68
N SER A 102 -5.08 -6.09 7.29
CA SER A 102 -5.14 -7.21 8.21
C SER A 102 -3.80 -7.51 8.88
N ARG A 103 -2.71 -7.55 8.11
CA ARG A 103 -1.37 -7.77 8.66
C ARG A 103 -0.86 -6.57 9.44
N LEU A 104 -1.12 -5.35 8.96
CA LEU A 104 -0.74 -4.14 9.68
C LEU A 104 -1.38 -4.11 11.07
N SER A 105 -2.63 -4.54 11.19
CA SER A 105 -3.36 -4.56 12.46
C SER A 105 -2.70 -5.45 13.52
N LYS A 106 -1.87 -6.40 13.10
CA LYS A 106 -1.17 -7.31 14.01
C LYS A 106 0.05 -6.68 14.69
N PHE A 107 0.51 -5.55 14.19
CA PHE A 107 1.61 -4.79 14.82
C PHE A 107 1.09 -3.96 16.00
N LYS A 108 0.51 -4.62 16.99
CA LYS A 108 -0.21 -3.96 18.10
C LYS A 108 0.68 -3.04 18.93
N ASN A 109 1.89 -3.47 19.26
CA ASN A 109 2.81 -2.67 20.05
C ASN A 109 3.33 -1.47 19.30
N MET A 110 3.61 -1.64 17.99
CA MET A 110 4.01 -0.53 17.12
C MET A 110 2.90 0.51 17.01
N LEU A 111 1.66 0.07 16.78
CA LEU A 111 0.52 0.97 16.66
C LEU A 111 0.22 1.69 17.97
N LYS A 112 0.37 1.00 19.10
CA LYS A 112 0.22 1.62 20.42
C LYS A 112 1.25 2.72 20.62
N ALA A 113 2.52 2.43 20.33
CA ALA A 113 3.59 3.42 20.43
C ALA A 113 3.35 4.60 19.50
N CYS A 114 2.83 4.34 18.30
CA CYS A 114 2.48 5.37 17.33
C CYS A 114 1.38 6.29 17.88
N ARG A 115 0.32 5.74 18.47
CA ARG A 115 -0.76 6.52 19.08
C ARG A 115 -0.27 7.38 20.24
N GLU A 116 0.74 6.90 20.97
CA GLU A 116 1.34 7.61 22.09
C GLU A 116 2.44 8.59 21.66
N HIS A 117 2.69 8.69 20.36
CA HIS A 117 3.77 9.50 19.79
C HIS A 117 5.15 9.12 20.35
N ASN A 118 5.33 7.85 20.66
CA ASN A 118 6.60 7.30 21.13
C ASN A 118 7.37 6.71 19.93
N TRP A 119 8.08 7.58 19.20
CA TRP A 119 8.72 7.21 17.94
C TRP A 119 9.85 6.20 18.10
N LYS A 120 10.57 6.27 19.22
CA LYS A 120 11.65 5.33 19.52
C LYS A 120 11.10 3.92 19.67
N GLU A 121 10.04 3.77 20.46
CA GLU A 121 9.39 2.47 20.68
C GLU A 121 8.73 1.96 19.40
N MET A 122 8.08 2.86 18.64
CA MET A 122 7.48 2.53 17.35
C MET A 122 8.52 1.91 16.42
N SER A 123 9.68 2.54 16.30
CA SER A 123 10.78 2.05 15.46
C SER A 123 11.27 0.67 15.92
N ALA A 124 11.35 0.45 17.23
CA ALA A 124 11.81 -0.83 17.80
C ALA A 124 10.82 -1.97 17.53
N GLN A 125 9.52 -1.65 17.37
CA GLN A 125 8.45 -2.64 17.17
C GLN A 125 8.09 -2.87 15.70
N MET A 126 8.74 -2.17 14.79
CA MET A 126 8.46 -2.34 13.35
C MET A 126 8.99 -3.66 12.79
#